data_690a5d090d466a049ff109e03438ca1b
#
_entry.id   690a5d090d466a049ff109e03438ca1b
#
_cell.length_a   1.000
_cell.length_b   1.000
_cell.length_c   1.000
_cell.angle_alpha   90.00
_cell.angle_beta   90.00
_cell.angle_gamma   90.00
#
_symmetry.space_group_name_H-M   'P 1'
#
loop_
_entity.id
_entity.type
_entity.pdbx_description
1 polymer ?
#
loop_
_entity_poly.entity_id
_entity_poly.type
_entity_poly.pdbx_seq_one_letter_code
_entity_poly.pdbx_strand_id
1 'polypeptide(L)'
;MPDSPARDALATHEVTNQPAPRGDLDLWGSDPGLQTHARAAGADADHLADYGTRIGTQAMQEAGRAARRHAPELVAFDAGGRRLDEVRFHPGYHQLLQAGLGAGYAALPWEGAAGGHATHAAMVYLTSQVEPGVCCPMTMTYAAVPALRADKTLLGQWMPKLTARAHDPAARPLAGKSAATLGMAMTEKQGGSDIRGTATTATPDGDLYRLTGHKWFCSAPMSDGFLTLAQTGSGLTCFLVPRWLEDGRNAIQIQRLKDKLGNRANASAEIEYHGALAHRLGEEGAGVRTIHREWCNHTRLDTAMAPAGLMRAALDHATHWARHRTAFQKSLIDQPLMRSVLADLALDWEGTLALGLHVARAFDGHTPQDRAFARLGVALAKFLGNKLCPGLVYEAMEVMGGMGYVEDTPLPMLYREAPLNSIWEGSGNVICLDILRTLRREPLAGEALSAELGSVSGQDRRFDSALKAHMQTFPKLPEEAQARWYVESLATLLTASVLLRHAPDAVASAYVVTRLSDPRGRVAGADRRDRSRARAGPAGRLTPRSAQRAATCRKNIF
;
A
#
# COMPACT_ATOMS: atom_id res chain seq x y z
N MET A 1 -15.08 21.31 19.50
CA MET A 1 -16.16 22.29 19.27
C MET A 1 -17.38 21.77 20.00
N PRO A 2 -18.24 22.62 20.58
CA PRO A 2 -19.48 22.09 21.14
C PRO A 2 -20.29 21.47 20.00
N ASP A 3 -20.73 20.24 20.19
CA ASP A 3 -21.56 19.51 19.24
C ASP A 3 -22.97 20.11 19.23
N SER A 4 -23.12 21.20 18.46
CA SER A 4 -24.47 21.67 18.16
C SER A 4 -25.13 20.67 17.23
N PRO A 5 -26.27 20.08 17.59
CA PRO A 5 -26.95 19.15 16.72
C PRO A 5 -27.32 19.83 15.40
N ALA A 6 -27.10 19.14 14.29
CA ALA A 6 -27.50 19.59 12.97
C ALA A 6 -29.03 19.76 12.93
N ARG A 7 -29.50 20.77 12.19
CA ARG A 7 -30.94 21.02 11.99
C ARG A 7 -31.34 20.51 10.60
N ASP A 8 -32.28 19.60 10.54
CA ASP A 8 -32.83 19.11 9.28
C ASP A 8 -33.88 20.06 8.70
N ALA A 9 -34.64 20.76 9.56
CA ALA A 9 -35.61 21.76 9.14
C ALA A 9 -34.92 23.12 8.92
N LEU A 10 -34.86 23.58 7.68
CA LEU A 10 -34.34 24.86 7.25
C LEU A 10 -35.49 25.80 6.82
N ALA A 11 -35.20 27.08 6.62
CA ALA A 11 -36.21 28.06 6.27
C ALA A 11 -36.92 27.78 4.92
N THR A 12 -36.27 27.11 4.01
CA THR A 12 -36.79 26.86 2.65
C THR A 12 -37.15 25.41 2.38
N HIS A 13 -36.66 24.47 3.18
CA HIS A 13 -36.87 23.03 2.98
C HIS A 13 -36.47 22.22 4.21
N GLU A 14 -36.83 20.96 4.22
CA GLU A 14 -36.36 19.95 5.14
C GLU A 14 -35.29 19.08 4.45
N VAL A 15 -34.19 18.79 5.15
CA VAL A 15 -33.14 17.89 4.64
C VAL A 15 -33.64 16.45 4.71
N THR A 16 -33.83 15.85 3.56
CA THR A 16 -34.28 14.46 3.43
C THR A 16 -33.39 13.66 2.50
N ASN A 17 -33.46 12.33 2.57
CA ASN A 17 -32.75 11.43 1.66
C ASN A 17 -31.21 11.63 1.66
N GLN A 18 -30.65 12.00 2.80
CA GLN A 18 -29.19 12.14 3.04
C GLN A 18 -28.77 11.12 4.10
N PRO A 19 -27.62 10.42 3.93
CA PRO A 19 -27.06 9.59 4.98
C PRO A 19 -26.69 10.43 6.21
N ALA A 20 -26.93 9.87 7.40
CA ALA A 20 -26.41 10.46 8.62
C ALA A 20 -24.87 10.41 8.65
N PRO A 21 -24.20 11.33 9.38
CA PRO A 21 -22.75 11.25 9.63
C PRO A 21 -22.38 9.88 10.24
N ARG A 22 -21.28 9.30 9.80
CA ARG A 22 -20.91 7.93 10.18
C ARG A 22 -20.25 7.82 11.57
N GLY A 23 -19.68 8.90 12.09
CA GLY A 23 -18.97 8.89 13.37
C GLY A 23 -17.71 8.00 13.37
N ASP A 24 -17.51 7.28 14.48
CA ASP A 24 -16.45 6.30 14.61
C ASP A 24 -16.69 5.08 13.70
N LEU A 25 -15.62 4.61 13.06
CA LEU A 25 -15.63 3.41 12.22
C LEU A 25 -14.83 2.30 12.91
N ASP A 26 -15.43 1.14 13.05
CA ASP A 26 -14.68 -0.08 13.35
C ASP A 26 -14.19 -0.69 12.05
N LEU A 27 -12.96 -0.34 11.65
CA LEU A 27 -12.39 -0.75 10.36
C LEU A 27 -12.05 -2.25 10.32
N TRP A 28 -11.89 -2.91 11.46
CA TRP A 28 -11.73 -4.36 11.55
C TRP A 28 -13.07 -5.09 11.62
N GLY A 29 -13.94 -4.72 12.55
CA GLY A 29 -15.20 -5.41 12.79
C GLY A 29 -16.18 -5.31 11.61
N SER A 30 -16.13 -4.21 10.85
CA SER A 30 -16.95 -4.00 9.65
C SER A 30 -16.38 -4.63 8.38
N ASP A 31 -15.24 -5.36 8.45
CA ASP A 31 -14.55 -5.92 7.28
C ASP A 31 -14.33 -7.44 7.38
N PRO A 32 -15.36 -8.25 7.04
CA PRO A 32 -15.23 -9.71 7.04
C PRO A 32 -14.17 -10.24 6.07
N GLY A 33 -13.92 -9.54 4.95
CA GLY A 33 -12.87 -9.90 3.99
C GLY A 33 -11.48 -9.78 4.62
N LEU A 34 -11.20 -8.64 5.28
CA LEU A 34 -9.96 -8.46 6.03
C LEU A 34 -9.77 -9.55 7.10
N GLN A 35 -10.82 -9.79 7.90
CA GLN A 35 -10.76 -10.81 8.97
C GLN A 35 -10.45 -12.20 8.41
N THR A 36 -11.06 -12.57 7.30
CA THR A 36 -10.86 -13.87 6.65
C THR A 36 -9.43 -14.03 6.16
N HIS A 37 -8.96 -13.07 5.37
CA HIS A 37 -7.65 -13.16 4.71
C HIS A 37 -6.49 -12.89 5.67
N ALA A 38 -6.66 -12.02 6.68
CA ALA A 38 -5.65 -11.78 7.71
C ALA A 38 -5.42 -13.02 8.58
N ARG A 39 -6.51 -13.68 9.03
CA ARG A 39 -6.40 -14.95 9.77
C ARG A 39 -5.76 -16.06 8.92
N ALA A 40 -6.14 -16.16 7.64
CA ALA A 40 -5.52 -17.13 6.73
C ALA A 40 -4.01 -16.86 6.50
N ALA A 41 -3.59 -15.61 6.60
CA ALA A 41 -2.19 -15.20 6.54
C ALA A 41 -1.43 -15.36 7.87
N GLY A 42 -2.12 -15.68 8.97
CA GLY A 42 -1.52 -15.82 10.30
C GLY A 42 -1.29 -14.50 11.02
N ALA A 43 -1.95 -13.42 10.61
CA ALA A 43 -1.87 -12.12 11.27
C ALA A 43 -2.53 -12.15 12.66
N ASP A 44 -2.05 -11.28 13.55
CA ASP A 44 -2.59 -11.10 14.91
C ASP A 44 -3.95 -10.37 14.84
N ALA A 45 -5.03 -11.16 14.92
CA ALA A 45 -6.40 -10.67 14.80
C ALA A 45 -6.82 -9.74 15.95
N ASP A 46 -6.35 -10.00 17.17
CA ASP A 46 -6.70 -9.20 18.34
C ASP A 46 -6.00 -7.83 18.28
N HIS A 47 -4.74 -7.82 17.88
CA HIS A 47 -4.00 -6.58 17.64
C HIS A 47 -4.66 -5.74 16.54
N LEU A 48 -5.07 -6.37 15.45
CA LEU A 48 -5.72 -5.68 14.33
C LEU A 48 -7.12 -5.16 14.69
N ALA A 49 -7.85 -5.84 15.57
CA ALA A 49 -9.14 -5.38 16.08
C ALA A 49 -8.98 -4.10 16.91
N ASP A 50 -8.03 -4.09 17.86
CA ASP A 50 -7.71 -2.92 18.65
C ASP A 50 -7.21 -1.75 17.77
N TYR A 51 -6.30 -2.03 16.85
CA TYR A 51 -5.77 -0.99 15.94
C TYR A 51 -6.85 -0.44 15.01
N GLY A 52 -7.68 -1.30 14.41
CA GLY A 52 -8.74 -0.91 13.48
C GLY A 52 -9.80 -0.02 14.13
N THR A 53 -10.16 -0.31 15.37
CA THR A 53 -11.07 0.53 16.17
C THR A 53 -10.42 1.89 16.47
N ARG A 54 -9.17 1.92 16.90
CA ARG A 54 -8.48 3.17 17.27
C ARG A 54 -8.23 4.08 16.07
N ILE A 55 -7.73 3.55 14.95
CA ILE A 55 -7.43 4.37 13.77
C ILE A 55 -8.69 4.82 13.04
N GLY A 56 -9.80 4.08 13.17
CA GLY A 56 -11.09 4.40 12.56
C GLY A 56 -11.92 5.45 13.28
N THR A 57 -11.51 5.94 14.45
CA THR A 57 -12.26 6.96 15.20
C THR A 57 -12.45 8.25 14.40
N GLN A 58 -13.54 8.95 14.64
CA GLN A 58 -13.81 10.25 14.02
C GLN A 58 -12.64 11.22 14.23
N ALA A 59 -12.05 11.22 15.43
CA ALA A 59 -10.89 12.05 15.75
C ALA A 59 -9.69 11.77 14.82
N MET A 60 -9.39 10.49 14.51
CA MET A 60 -8.30 10.13 13.59
C MET A 60 -8.65 10.46 12.14
N GLN A 61 -9.90 10.28 11.72
CA GLN A 61 -10.39 10.69 10.40
C GLN A 61 -10.25 12.21 10.21
N GLU A 62 -10.61 13.00 11.22
CA GLU A 62 -10.47 14.46 11.21
C GLU A 62 -9.00 14.89 11.24
N ALA A 63 -8.15 14.22 12.03
CA ALA A 63 -6.71 14.45 12.04
C ALA A 63 -6.09 14.24 10.65
N GLY A 64 -6.47 13.17 9.96
CA GLY A 64 -6.05 12.91 8.58
C GLY A 64 -6.55 13.97 7.60
N ARG A 65 -7.83 14.36 7.71
CA ARG A 65 -8.41 15.42 6.89
C ARG A 65 -7.68 16.75 7.10
N ALA A 66 -7.40 17.12 8.33
CA ALA A 66 -6.67 18.34 8.65
C ALA A 66 -5.23 18.30 8.15
N ALA A 67 -4.51 17.18 8.35
CA ALA A 67 -3.13 17.02 7.90
C ALA A 67 -2.97 17.20 6.38
N ARG A 68 -3.91 16.68 5.57
CA ARG A 68 -3.84 16.86 4.11
C ARG A 68 -4.34 18.19 3.60
N ARG A 69 -5.26 18.85 4.32
CA ARG A 69 -5.74 20.20 3.99
C ARG A 69 -4.70 21.27 4.30
N HIS A 70 -3.94 21.08 5.38
CA HIS A 70 -2.83 21.91 5.79
C HIS A 70 -1.52 21.21 5.44
N ALA A 71 -1.18 21.25 4.14
CA ALA A 71 0.02 20.60 3.62
C ALA A 71 1.29 21.08 4.36
N PRO A 72 2.34 20.24 4.48
CA PRO A 72 3.59 20.61 5.13
C PRO A 72 4.22 21.86 4.51
N GLU A 73 4.82 22.71 5.36
CA GLU A 73 5.47 23.95 4.97
C GLU A 73 6.98 23.89 5.22
N LEU A 74 7.77 24.33 4.25
CA LEU A 74 9.22 24.49 4.41
C LEU A 74 9.53 25.83 5.06
N VAL A 75 10.21 25.79 6.20
CA VAL A 75 10.86 26.92 6.82
C VAL A 75 12.36 26.82 6.57
N ALA A 76 12.80 27.37 5.45
CA ALA A 76 14.19 27.27 5.01
C ALA A 76 15.12 28.13 5.87
N PHE A 77 14.66 29.28 6.37
CA PHE A 77 15.42 30.24 7.15
C PHE A 77 14.65 30.73 8.37
N ASP A 78 15.36 31.11 9.44
CA ASP A 78 14.77 31.84 10.56
C ASP A 78 14.59 33.33 10.23
N ALA A 79 14.02 34.08 11.17
CA ALA A 79 13.81 35.52 11.01
C ALA A 79 15.12 36.34 10.88
N GLY A 80 16.24 35.78 11.31
CA GLY A 80 17.58 36.36 11.17
C GLY A 80 18.33 35.95 9.91
N GLY A 81 17.69 35.18 9.01
CA GLY A 81 18.29 34.68 7.78
C GLY A 81 19.21 33.46 7.95
N ARG A 82 19.23 32.84 9.13
CA ARG A 82 20.02 31.61 9.37
C ARG A 82 19.24 30.40 8.87
N ARG A 83 19.92 29.48 8.18
CA ARG A 83 19.30 28.31 7.54
C ARG A 83 18.80 27.31 8.58
N LEU A 84 17.50 26.94 8.49
CA LEU A 84 16.83 25.97 9.34
C LEU A 84 16.60 24.63 8.65
N ASP A 85 16.19 24.62 7.40
CA ASP A 85 15.75 23.41 6.65
C ASP A 85 14.76 22.56 7.47
N GLU A 86 13.76 23.20 8.01
CA GLU A 86 12.71 22.60 8.82
C GLU A 86 11.43 22.46 7.98
N VAL A 87 10.78 21.31 8.05
CA VAL A 87 9.44 21.12 7.51
C VAL A 87 8.46 21.00 8.67
N ARG A 88 7.45 21.85 8.67
CA ARG A 88 6.39 21.89 9.68
C ARG A 88 5.16 21.16 9.17
N PHE A 89 4.63 20.29 10.02
CA PHE A 89 3.45 19.48 9.74
C PHE A 89 2.31 19.90 10.64
N HIS A 90 1.09 19.68 10.17
CA HIS A 90 -0.10 19.83 11.01
C HIS A 90 -0.05 18.80 12.17
N PRO A 91 -0.53 19.15 13.41
CA PRO A 91 -0.53 18.20 14.54
C PRO A 91 -1.19 16.86 14.25
N GLY A 92 -2.23 16.81 13.42
CA GLY A 92 -2.88 15.58 12.99
C GLY A 92 -1.95 14.58 12.30
N TYR A 93 -0.93 15.05 11.57
CA TYR A 93 0.11 14.17 11.01
C TYR A 93 0.88 13.43 12.11
N HIS A 94 1.29 14.14 13.15
CA HIS A 94 2.02 13.55 14.28
C HIS A 94 1.13 12.62 15.11
N GLN A 95 -0.17 12.91 15.25
CA GLN A 95 -1.13 12.03 15.92
C GLN A 95 -1.27 10.69 15.19
N LEU A 96 -1.36 10.70 13.87
CA LEU A 96 -1.45 9.50 13.05
C LEU A 96 -0.15 8.69 13.07
N LEU A 97 1.02 9.35 13.00
CA LEU A 97 2.31 8.67 13.16
C LEU A 97 2.44 8.02 14.54
N GLN A 98 2.03 8.73 15.62
CA GLN A 98 2.03 8.17 16.97
C GLN A 98 1.08 6.97 17.08
N ALA A 99 -0.09 7.02 16.45
CA ALA A 99 -1.04 5.90 16.45
C ALA A 99 -0.46 4.67 15.73
N GLY A 100 0.14 4.84 14.55
CA GLY A 100 0.73 3.75 13.77
C GLY A 100 2.01 3.19 14.40
N LEU A 101 3.01 4.03 14.66
CA LEU A 101 4.28 3.60 15.26
C LEU A 101 4.07 3.07 16.68
N GLY A 102 3.20 3.71 17.48
CA GLY A 102 2.83 3.27 18.82
C GLY A 102 2.19 1.88 18.84
N ALA A 103 1.43 1.54 17.82
CA ALA A 103 0.87 0.21 17.61
C ALA A 103 1.89 -0.80 17.04
N GLY A 104 3.11 -0.38 16.70
CA GLY A 104 4.16 -1.28 16.21
C GLY A 104 4.20 -1.46 14.71
N TYR A 105 3.66 -0.51 13.92
CA TYR A 105 3.71 -0.56 12.46
C TYR A 105 5.10 -0.89 11.92
N ALA A 106 6.15 -0.23 12.44
CA ALA A 106 7.53 -0.49 12.03
C ALA A 106 8.24 -1.58 12.86
N ALA A 107 7.66 -2.07 13.94
CA ALA A 107 8.29 -2.95 14.92
C ALA A 107 7.91 -4.42 14.77
N LEU A 108 6.61 -4.70 14.65
CA LEU A 108 6.03 -6.06 14.66
C LEU A 108 6.77 -7.08 13.79
N PRO A 109 7.15 -6.78 12.54
CA PRO A 109 7.85 -7.74 11.69
C PRO A 109 9.23 -8.16 12.22
N TRP A 110 9.83 -7.36 13.10
CA TRP A 110 11.21 -7.53 13.58
C TRP A 110 11.29 -8.05 15.02
N GLU A 111 10.15 -8.17 15.70
CA GLU A 111 10.06 -8.68 17.07
C GLU A 111 10.08 -10.21 17.16
N GLY A 112 10.03 -10.89 16.00
CA GLY A 112 10.10 -12.37 15.95
C GLY A 112 8.80 -13.09 16.27
N ALA A 113 7.68 -12.37 16.40
CA ALA A 113 6.36 -12.97 16.54
C ALA A 113 5.90 -13.58 15.21
N ALA A 114 5.15 -14.68 15.28
CA ALA A 114 4.54 -15.27 14.08
C ALA A 114 3.55 -14.29 13.43
N GLY A 115 3.54 -14.22 12.11
CA GLY A 115 2.63 -13.35 11.36
C GLY A 115 2.94 -11.85 11.48
N GLY A 116 4.15 -11.47 11.84
CA GLY A 116 4.55 -10.06 12.00
C GLY A 116 4.41 -9.24 10.73
N HIS A 117 4.84 -9.77 9.58
CA HIS A 117 4.67 -9.12 8.27
C HIS A 117 3.21 -9.11 7.81
N ALA A 118 2.45 -10.17 8.07
CA ALA A 118 1.03 -10.22 7.75
C ALA A 118 0.23 -9.20 8.59
N THR A 119 0.54 -9.06 9.88
CA THR A 119 -0.07 -8.06 10.76
C THR A 119 0.29 -6.64 10.32
N HIS A 120 1.57 -6.37 10.03
CA HIS A 120 2.03 -5.10 9.48
C HIS A 120 1.30 -4.75 8.17
N ALA A 121 1.21 -5.67 7.22
CA ALA A 121 0.52 -5.47 5.95
C ALA A 121 -0.97 -5.12 6.14
N ALA A 122 -1.64 -5.76 7.12
CA ALA A 122 -3.01 -5.40 7.47
C ALA A 122 -3.10 -4.01 8.15
N MET A 123 -2.08 -3.59 8.93
CA MET A 123 -2.01 -2.22 9.46
C MET A 123 -1.83 -1.18 8.34
N VAL A 124 -1.04 -1.47 7.30
CA VAL A 124 -0.93 -0.63 6.09
C VAL A 124 -2.31 -0.44 5.45
N TYR A 125 -3.04 -1.53 5.27
CA TYR A 125 -4.41 -1.51 4.73
C TYR A 125 -5.37 -0.66 5.58
N LEU A 126 -5.35 -0.82 6.90
CA LEU A 126 -6.21 -0.06 7.82
C LEU A 126 -5.86 1.44 7.81
N THR A 127 -4.57 1.78 7.91
CA THR A 127 -4.10 3.17 7.92
C THR A 127 -4.40 3.89 6.61
N SER A 128 -4.25 3.20 5.47
CA SER A 128 -4.51 3.76 4.13
C SER A 128 -5.97 4.15 3.90
N GLN A 129 -6.91 3.63 4.69
CA GLN A 129 -8.31 4.03 4.65
C GLN A 129 -8.55 5.42 5.27
N VAL A 130 -7.67 5.85 6.17
CA VAL A 130 -7.80 7.10 6.92
C VAL A 130 -6.92 8.22 6.35
N GLU A 131 -5.60 7.99 6.30
CA GLU A 131 -4.63 8.92 5.72
C GLU A 131 -3.39 8.18 5.19
N PRO A 132 -3.34 7.90 3.89
CA PRO A 132 -2.23 7.15 3.30
C PRO A 132 -0.89 7.89 3.33
N GLY A 133 -0.89 9.22 3.45
CA GLY A 133 0.34 10.02 3.47
C GLY A 133 1.27 9.67 4.64
N VAL A 134 0.71 9.28 5.78
CA VAL A 134 1.54 8.90 6.96
C VAL A 134 2.15 7.51 6.83
N CYS A 135 1.65 6.67 5.92
CA CYS A 135 2.25 5.36 5.68
C CYS A 135 3.69 5.50 5.14
N CYS A 136 3.98 6.51 4.31
CA CYS A 136 5.28 6.65 3.66
C CYS A 136 6.48 6.66 4.65
N PRO A 137 6.56 7.55 5.66
CA PRO A 137 7.65 7.49 6.64
C PRO A 137 7.65 6.22 7.48
N MET A 138 6.50 5.66 7.81
CA MET A 138 6.40 4.41 8.57
C MET A 138 6.87 3.21 7.76
N THR A 139 6.51 3.13 6.49
CA THR A 139 6.97 2.10 5.53
C THR A 139 8.49 2.15 5.34
N MET A 140 9.06 3.34 5.14
CA MET A 140 10.51 3.49 5.00
C MET A 140 11.24 3.09 6.28
N THR A 141 10.70 3.42 7.45
CA THR A 141 11.25 3.03 8.76
C THR A 141 11.22 1.51 8.95
N TYR A 142 10.09 0.87 8.65
CA TYR A 142 9.95 -0.58 8.66
C TYR A 142 10.96 -1.27 7.74
N ALA A 143 11.02 -0.83 6.48
CA ALA A 143 11.83 -1.45 5.45
C ALA A 143 13.34 -1.22 5.64
N ALA A 144 13.76 -0.29 6.49
CA ALA A 144 15.17 0.02 6.72
C ALA A 144 15.94 -1.08 7.45
N VAL A 145 15.27 -1.83 8.34
CA VAL A 145 15.92 -2.83 9.19
C VAL A 145 16.71 -3.88 8.40
N PRO A 146 16.18 -4.51 7.33
CA PRO A 146 16.97 -5.46 6.55
C PRO A 146 18.24 -4.85 5.92
N ALA A 147 18.16 -3.62 5.43
CA ALA A 147 19.33 -2.97 4.83
C ALA A 147 20.44 -2.67 5.88
N LEU A 148 20.03 -2.31 7.10
CA LEU A 148 20.97 -2.05 8.20
C LEU A 148 21.69 -3.31 8.67
N ARG A 149 21.19 -4.52 8.39
CA ARG A 149 21.89 -5.79 8.69
C ARG A 149 23.23 -5.93 7.99
N ALA A 150 23.50 -5.11 6.97
CA ALA A 150 24.80 -5.03 6.32
C ALA A 150 25.92 -4.45 7.23
N ASP A 151 25.55 -3.77 8.31
CA ASP A 151 26.47 -3.24 9.32
C ASP A 151 25.92 -3.46 10.74
N LYS A 152 26.56 -4.32 11.51
CA LYS A 152 26.11 -4.72 12.87
C LYS A 152 26.14 -3.56 13.87
N THR A 153 27.09 -2.63 13.73
CA THR A 153 27.23 -1.47 14.62
C THR A 153 26.08 -0.50 14.39
N LEU A 154 25.84 -0.13 13.13
CA LEU A 154 24.72 0.74 12.76
C LEU A 154 23.36 0.09 13.10
N LEU A 155 23.21 -1.20 12.83
CA LEU A 155 22.01 -1.93 13.23
C LEU A 155 21.77 -1.84 14.74
N GLY A 156 22.80 -2.07 15.56
CA GLY A 156 22.70 -1.99 17.02
C GLY A 156 22.31 -0.60 17.53
N GLN A 157 22.73 0.47 16.84
CA GLN A 157 22.39 1.85 17.20
C GLN A 157 20.98 2.27 16.75
N TRP A 158 20.59 1.91 15.53
CA TRP A 158 19.37 2.40 14.91
C TRP A 158 18.15 1.52 15.19
N MET A 159 18.29 0.20 15.15
CA MET A 159 17.16 -0.72 15.28
C MET A 159 16.31 -0.49 16.54
N PRO A 160 16.87 -0.30 17.76
CA PRO A 160 16.06 -0.06 18.95
C PRO A 160 15.22 1.22 18.86
N LYS A 161 15.67 2.22 18.07
CA LYS A 161 14.95 3.48 17.87
C LYS A 161 13.92 3.38 16.74
N LEU A 162 14.20 2.60 15.69
CA LEU A 162 13.29 2.39 14.56
C LEU A 162 12.11 1.48 14.93
N THR A 163 12.34 0.54 15.83
CA THR A 163 11.30 -0.39 16.35
C THR A 163 10.66 0.09 17.66
N ALA A 164 11.01 1.30 18.12
CA ALA A 164 10.36 1.89 19.28
C ALA A 164 8.86 2.14 18.99
N ARG A 165 8.00 1.78 19.95
CA ARG A 165 6.55 2.00 19.85
C ARG A 165 6.18 3.43 20.24
N ALA A 166 6.81 4.40 19.57
CA ALA A 166 6.66 5.83 19.81
C ALA A 166 6.96 6.63 18.55
N HIS A 167 6.48 7.87 18.52
CA HIS A 167 6.87 8.88 17.55
C HIS A 167 7.56 10.05 18.29
N ASP A 168 8.82 10.29 17.98
CA ASP A 168 9.59 11.42 18.53
C ASP A 168 9.93 12.41 17.40
N PRO A 169 9.19 13.53 17.26
CA PRO A 169 9.41 14.51 16.21
C PRO A 169 10.59 15.45 16.49
N ALA A 170 11.26 15.34 17.64
CA ALA A 170 12.32 16.27 18.01
C ALA A 170 13.51 16.20 17.07
N ALA A 171 13.97 17.36 16.59
CA ALA A 171 15.13 17.51 15.72
C ALA A 171 16.40 17.54 16.57
N ARG A 172 17.01 16.36 16.80
CA ARG A 172 18.21 16.18 17.63
C ARG A 172 18.96 14.89 17.25
N PRO A 173 20.23 14.73 17.70
CA PRO A 173 20.99 13.51 17.47
C PRO A 173 20.29 12.24 17.94
N LEU A 174 20.55 11.12 17.24
CA LEU A 174 19.92 9.81 17.50
C LEU A 174 20.05 9.36 18.96
N ALA A 175 21.19 9.60 19.60
CA ALA A 175 21.43 9.20 20.98
C ALA A 175 20.41 9.81 21.95
N GLY A 176 19.98 11.04 21.71
CA GLY A 176 18.98 11.75 22.52
C GLY A 176 17.53 11.43 22.21
N LYS A 177 17.24 10.62 21.17
CA LYS A 177 15.86 10.31 20.76
C LYS A 177 15.28 9.11 21.49
N SER A 178 13.97 9.15 21.73
CA SER A 178 13.21 7.98 22.23
C SER A 178 12.84 7.02 21.08
N ALA A 179 12.59 7.56 19.90
CA ALA A 179 12.27 6.84 18.67
C ALA A 179 12.85 7.58 17.47
N ALA A 180 13.08 6.88 16.36
CA ALA A 180 13.58 7.46 15.12
C ALA A 180 12.84 6.93 13.91
N THR A 181 12.86 7.72 12.83
CA THR A 181 12.40 7.32 11.50
C THR A 181 13.55 7.34 10.50
N LEU A 182 13.50 6.44 9.52
CA LEU A 182 14.40 6.47 8.38
C LEU A 182 13.64 6.76 7.09
N GLY A 183 14.22 7.64 6.27
CA GLY A 183 13.78 7.93 4.93
C GLY A 183 14.65 7.25 3.88
N MET A 184 14.28 7.45 2.61
CA MET A 184 15.05 7.01 1.45
C MET A 184 15.12 8.12 0.40
N ALA A 185 16.30 8.34 -0.17
CA ALA A 185 16.51 9.35 -1.19
C ALA A 185 17.43 8.80 -2.29
N MET A 186 16.85 8.27 -3.38
CA MET A 186 17.62 7.65 -4.47
C MET A 186 17.53 8.40 -5.79
N THR A 187 16.32 8.84 -6.17
CA THR A 187 16.06 9.51 -7.45
C THR A 187 16.79 10.84 -7.55
N GLU A 188 17.45 11.08 -8.67
CA GLU A 188 18.09 12.34 -9.05
C GLU A 188 17.38 12.99 -10.24
N LYS A 189 17.74 14.23 -10.60
CA LYS A 189 17.07 14.97 -11.71
C LYS A 189 17.12 14.23 -13.04
N GLN A 190 18.20 13.50 -13.32
CA GLN A 190 18.40 12.74 -14.56
C GLN A 190 17.66 11.38 -14.59
N GLY A 191 17.17 10.87 -13.45
CA GLY A 191 16.40 9.62 -13.41
C GLY A 191 16.30 8.96 -12.04
N GLY A 192 15.38 7.99 -11.94
CA GLY A 192 15.13 7.17 -10.75
C GLY A 192 15.01 5.69 -11.07
N SER A 193 14.49 5.32 -12.25
CA SER A 193 14.38 3.92 -12.67
C SER A 193 15.71 3.31 -13.09
N ASP A 194 16.59 4.09 -13.73
CA ASP A 194 17.99 3.72 -14.01
C ASP A 194 18.93 4.44 -13.04
N ILE A 195 19.10 3.85 -11.87
CA ILE A 195 19.95 4.39 -10.79
C ILE A 195 21.46 4.34 -11.08
N ARG A 196 21.89 3.67 -12.17
CA ARG A 196 23.31 3.65 -12.58
C ARG A 196 23.81 5.03 -12.99
N GLY A 197 22.89 5.90 -13.43
CA GLY A 197 23.18 7.28 -13.77
C GLY A 197 23.26 8.22 -12.57
N THR A 198 23.32 7.72 -11.32
CA THR A 198 23.50 8.54 -10.11
C THR A 198 24.78 9.37 -10.21
N ALA A 199 24.65 10.69 -10.03
CA ALA A 199 25.73 11.67 -10.10
C ALA A 199 26.25 12.10 -8.72
N THR A 200 25.48 11.89 -7.64
CA THR A 200 25.94 12.11 -6.26
C THR A 200 27.20 11.29 -6.00
N THR A 201 28.26 11.92 -5.50
CA THR A 201 29.54 11.31 -5.18
C THR A 201 29.73 11.16 -3.69
N ALA A 202 30.54 10.17 -3.30
CA ALA A 202 30.97 9.95 -1.93
C ALA A 202 32.49 9.84 -1.88
N THR A 203 33.15 10.70 -1.10
CA THR A 203 34.59 10.69 -0.86
C THR A 203 34.90 10.22 0.55
N PRO A 204 35.89 9.32 0.76
CA PRO A 204 36.29 8.89 2.11
C PRO A 204 36.71 10.06 2.99
N ASP A 205 36.33 10.00 4.29
CA ASP A 205 36.69 10.94 5.33
C ASP A 205 36.87 10.17 6.66
N GLY A 206 38.08 9.64 6.89
CA GLY A 206 38.32 8.68 7.97
C GLY A 206 37.51 7.41 7.82
N ASP A 207 36.72 7.05 8.85
CA ASP A 207 35.82 5.90 8.84
C ASP A 207 34.46 6.22 8.19
N LEU A 208 34.23 7.47 7.80
CA LEU A 208 33.02 7.99 7.19
C LEU A 208 33.24 8.37 5.72
N TYR A 209 32.21 8.91 5.11
CA TYR A 209 32.24 9.48 3.76
C TYR A 209 31.56 10.85 3.76
N ARG A 210 32.00 11.71 2.85
CA ARG A 210 31.33 12.97 2.53
C ARG A 210 30.60 12.85 1.21
N LEU A 211 29.29 13.08 1.27
CA LEU A 211 28.44 13.06 0.10
C LEU A 211 28.29 14.46 -0.48
N THR A 212 28.46 14.58 -1.80
CA THR A 212 28.19 15.80 -2.55
C THR A 212 27.31 15.48 -3.75
N GLY A 213 26.19 16.21 -3.89
CA GLY A 213 25.22 15.98 -4.96
C GLY A 213 23.82 16.36 -4.57
N HIS A 214 22.82 15.77 -5.24
CA HIS A 214 21.41 16.11 -5.02
C HIS A 214 20.50 14.89 -5.07
N LYS A 215 19.31 15.03 -4.49
CA LYS A 215 18.20 14.08 -4.68
C LYS A 215 16.93 14.83 -5.07
N TRP A 216 16.23 14.31 -6.08
CA TRP A 216 15.06 14.93 -6.68
C TRP A 216 13.76 14.61 -5.95
N PHE A 217 13.72 13.45 -5.25
CA PHE A 217 12.65 13.05 -4.35
C PHE A 217 13.26 12.50 -3.05
N CYS A 218 13.15 13.27 -1.98
CA CYS A 218 13.44 12.86 -0.62
C CYS A 218 12.13 12.95 0.16
N SER A 219 11.43 11.82 0.29
CA SER A 219 10.19 11.76 1.05
C SER A 219 10.47 11.76 2.55
N ALA A 220 9.53 12.34 3.33
CA ALA A 220 9.66 12.52 4.76
C ALA A 220 11.02 13.17 5.15
N PRO A 221 11.33 14.40 4.67
CA PRO A 221 12.64 15.02 4.82
C PRO A 221 13.01 15.35 6.28
N MET A 222 12.05 15.20 7.22
CA MET A 222 12.28 15.33 8.66
C MET A 222 12.62 13.99 9.33
N SER A 223 12.78 12.88 8.58
CA SER A 223 13.32 11.63 9.12
C SER A 223 14.71 11.83 9.72
N ASP A 224 15.05 11.03 10.71
CA ASP A 224 16.29 11.15 11.48
C ASP A 224 17.54 10.74 10.69
N GLY A 225 17.35 9.95 9.65
CA GLY A 225 18.39 9.60 8.68
C GLY A 225 17.78 9.13 7.36
N PHE A 226 18.66 8.95 6.36
CA PHE A 226 18.24 8.53 5.02
C PHE A 226 19.15 7.43 4.50
N LEU A 227 18.57 6.40 3.87
CA LEU A 227 19.31 5.53 2.98
C LEU A 227 19.41 6.17 1.59
N THR A 228 20.59 6.20 1.02
CA THR A 228 20.86 6.80 -0.28
C THR A 228 21.95 6.04 -1.05
N LEU A 229 22.04 6.35 -2.34
CA LEU A 229 23.12 5.84 -3.22
C LEU A 229 23.99 6.99 -3.67
N ALA A 230 25.31 6.74 -3.67
CA ALA A 230 26.32 7.64 -4.21
C ALA A 230 27.43 6.85 -4.89
N GLN A 231 28.15 7.49 -5.84
CA GLN A 231 29.30 6.93 -6.53
C GLN A 231 30.53 7.03 -5.65
N THR A 232 31.24 5.93 -5.50
CA THR A 232 32.60 5.86 -4.97
C THR A 232 33.59 5.48 -6.08
N GLY A 233 34.88 5.40 -5.78
CA GLY A 233 35.88 4.86 -6.72
C GLY A 233 35.59 3.44 -7.20
N SER A 234 34.86 2.64 -6.40
CA SER A 234 34.48 1.25 -6.69
C SER A 234 33.09 1.10 -7.32
N GLY A 235 32.36 2.21 -7.51
CA GLY A 235 31.02 2.23 -8.10
C GLY A 235 29.92 2.62 -7.12
N LEU A 236 28.66 2.36 -7.53
CA LEU A 236 27.48 2.80 -6.81
C LEU A 236 27.34 2.07 -5.46
N THR A 237 27.38 2.82 -4.38
CA THR A 237 27.47 2.34 -2.99
C THR A 237 26.29 2.86 -2.17
N CYS A 238 25.83 2.08 -1.20
CA CYS A 238 24.76 2.45 -0.27
C CYS A 238 25.32 3.15 0.96
N PHE A 239 24.62 4.20 1.39
CA PHE A 239 24.98 5.00 2.56
C PHE A 239 23.79 5.26 3.46
N LEU A 240 24.04 5.27 4.77
CA LEU A 240 23.17 5.84 5.78
C LEU A 240 23.65 7.27 6.09
N VAL A 241 22.81 8.26 5.85
CA VAL A 241 23.08 9.68 6.10
C VAL A 241 22.26 10.13 7.28
N PRO A 242 22.83 10.28 8.50
CA PRO A 242 22.14 10.88 9.64
C PRO A 242 21.78 12.32 9.32
N ARG A 243 20.58 12.77 9.72
CA ARG A 243 20.20 14.19 9.58
C ARG A 243 20.83 15.07 10.66
N TRP A 244 21.06 14.51 11.84
CA TRP A 244 21.71 15.16 12.98
C TRP A 244 22.94 14.41 13.41
N LEU A 245 24.01 15.12 13.63
CA LEU A 245 25.27 14.68 14.21
C LEU A 245 25.35 15.15 15.66
N GLU A 246 26.32 14.66 16.43
CA GLU A 246 26.47 15.06 17.84
C GLU A 246 26.75 16.56 18.00
N ASP A 247 27.48 17.15 17.08
CA ASP A 247 27.88 18.57 17.06
C ASP A 247 26.89 19.48 16.32
N GLY A 248 25.78 18.94 15.80
CA GLY A 248 24.78 19.73 15.12
C GLY A 248 24.14 19.07 13.92
N ARG A 249 23.62 19.89 13.03
CA ARG A 249 22.92 19.43 11.83
C ARG A 249 23.91 19.01 10.74
N ASN A 250 23.67 17.86 10.12
CA ASN A 250 24.43 17.41 8.96
C ASN A 250 24.22 18.34 7.74
N ALA A 251 25.13 18.35 6.81
CA ALA A 251 25.16 19.23 5.64
C ALA A 251 24.17 18.79 4.54
N ILE A 252 22.89 18.65 4.93
CA ILE A 252 21.74 18.36 4.06
C ILE A 252 20.91 19.63 3.95
N GLN A 253 20.69 20.13 2.73
CA GLN A 253 19.89 21.32 2.47
C GLN A 253 18.62 20.96 1.74
N ILE A 254 17.47 21.45 2.24
CA ILE A 254 16.18 21.30 1.58
C ILE A 254 15.99 22.49 0.64
N GLN A 255 15.82 22.22 -0.67
CA GLN A 255 15.68 23.28 -1.67
C GLN A 255 14.21 23.73 -1.83
N ARG A 256 13.29 22.79 -1.90
CA ARG A 256 11.84 23.02 -1.93
C ARG A 256 11.06 21.75 -1.63
N LEU A 257 9.79 21.90 -1.34
CA LEU A 257 8.83 20.78 -1.31
C LEU A 257 8.14 20.62 -2.67
N LYS A 258 7.78 19.39 -3.00
CA LYS A 258 6.99 19.07 -4.19
C LYS A 258 5.52 19.41 -3.95
N ASP A 259 4.89 20.13 -4.87
CA ASP A 259 3.44 20.22 -4.95
C ASP A 259 2.90 18.96 -5.64
N LYS A 260 2.15 18.15 -4.91
CA LYS A 260 1.75 16.81 -5.32
C LYS A 260 0.24 16.70 -5.51
N LEU A 261 -0.18 15.80 -6.41
CA LEU A 261 -1.59 15.46 -6.61
C LEU A 261 -2.22 14.87 -5.35
N GLY A 262 -1.61 13.83 -4.80
CA GLY A 262 -1.98 13.12 -3.57
C GLY A 262 -0.84 13.10 -2.57
N ASN A 263 -0.95 12.27 -1.51
CA ASN A 263 0.05 12.14 -0.45
C ASN A 263 0.40 13.50 0.21
N ARG A 264 -0.61 14.35 0.36
CA ARG A 264 -0.39 15.77 0.71
C ARG A 264 -0.07 15.97 2.17
N ALA A 265 -0.48 15.06 3.05
CA ALA A 265 -0.08 15.09 4.45
C ALA A 265 1.42 14.81 4.66
N ASN A 266 2.07 14.08 3.73
CA ASN A 266 3.51 13.83 3.74
C ASN A 266 4.25 14.87 2.91
N ALA A 267 5.45 15.27 3.35
CA ALA A 267 6.36 16.10 2.57
C ALA A 267 7.23 15.24 1.65
N SER A 268 7.53 15.74 0.46
CA SER A 268 8.57 15.22 -0.44
C SER A 268 9.42 16.40 -0.90
N ALA A 269 10.72 16.33 -0.64
CA ALA A 269 11.65 17.43 -0.84
C ALA A 269 12.62 17.19 -1.99
N GLU A 270 13.15 18.27 -2.56
CA GLU A 270 14.41 18.29 -3.28
C GLU A 270 15.50 18.64 -2.28
N ILE A 271 16.55 17.86 -2.22
CA ILE A 271 17.66 18.07 -1.29
C ILE A 271 19.00 18.08 -1.99
N GLU A 272 19.97 18.76 -1.38
CA GLU A 272 21.36 18.74 -1.76
C GLU A 272 22.25 18.33 -0.58
N TYR A 273 23.28 17.54 -0.89
CA TYR A 273 24.34 17.15 0.02
C TYR A 273 25.55 18.06 -0.23
N HIS A 274 25.94 18.82 0.77
CA HIS A 274 27.09 19.74 0.73
C HIS A 274 28.25 19.19 1.55
N GLY A 275 28.76 18.01 1.22
CA GLY A 275 29.74 17.31 2.04
C GLY A 275 29.09 16.63 3.26
N ALA A 276 27.85 16.16 3.14
CA ALA A 276 27.13 15.51 4.21
C ALA A 276 27.85 14.24 4.68
N LEU A 277 28.07 14.09 5.99
CA LEU A 277 28.67 12.90 6.57
C LEU A 277 27.73 11.70 6.48
N ALA A 278 28.28 10.56 6.11
CA ALA A 278 27.52 9.34 5.87
C ALA A 278 28.31 8.09 6.29
N HIS A 279 27.59 7.10 6.77
CA HIS A 279 28.11 5.76 7.02
C HIS A 279 27.88 4.89 5.79
N ARG A 280 28.90 4.17 5.34
CA ARG A 280 28.74 3.17 4.29
C ARG A 280 27.96 1.97 4.80
N LEU A 281 27.02 1.46 4.00
CA LEU A 281 26.30 0.22 4.25
C LEU A 281 26.69 -0.86 3.24
N GLY A 282 27.26 -1.95 3.75
CA GLY A 282 27.75 -3.05 2.93
C GLY A 282 29.04 -2.71 2.18
N GLU A 283 29.32 -3.44 1.09
CA GLU A 283 30.54 -3.29 0.30
C GLU A 283 30.43 -2.14 -0.70
N GLU A 284 31.53 -1.47 -1.00
CA GLU A 284 31.60 -0.49 -2.09
C GLU A 284 31.27 -1.14 -3.43
N GLY A 285 30.56 -0.40 -4.28
CA GLY A 285 30.07 -0.89 -5.58
C GLY A 285 28.89 -1.86 -5.51
N ALA A 286 28.48 -2.28 -4.31
CA ALA A 286 27.36 -3.22 -4.11
C ALA A 286 26.05 -2.55 -3.70
N GLY A 287 25.93 -1.24 -3.76
CA GLY A 287 24.80 -0.47 -3.23
C GLY A 287 23.44 -0.86 -3.81
N VAL A 288 23.37 -1.18 -5.10
CA VAL A 288 22.13 -1.66 -5.73
C VAL A 288 21.66 -2.97 -5.10
N ARG A 289 22.57 -3.88 -4.80
CA ARG A 289 22.25 -5.17 -4.18
C ARG A 289 21.73 -4.97 -2.76
N THR A 290 22.38 -4.10 -1.97
CA THR A 290 22.01 -3.78 -0.59
C THR A 290 20.60 -3.19 -0.51
N ILE A 291 20.29 -2.20 -1.36
CA ILE A 291 18.95 -1.58 -1.37
C ILE A 291 17.92 -2.49 -2.03
N HIS A 292 18.20 -3.08 -3.18
CA HIS A 292 17.17 -3.76 -3.97
C HIS A 292 16.72 -5.08 -3.36
N ARG A 293 17.64 -5.87 -2.78
CA ARG A 293 17.29 -7.17 -2.18
C ARG A 293 16.61 -7.03 -0.83
N GLU A 294 17.10 -6.12 -0.02
CA GLU A 294 16.72 -6.06 1.39
C GLU A 294 15.62 -5.03 1.65
N TRP A 295 15.65 -3.87 1.00
CA TRP A 295 14.69 -2.79 1.22
C TRP A 295 13.49 -2.82 0.27
N CYS A 296 13.73 -2.84 -1.06
CA CYS A 296 12.67 -2.60 -2.03
C CYS A 296 11.55 -3.65 -2.00
N ASN A 297 11.82 -4.88 -1.59
CA ASN A 297 10.77 -5.89 -1.47
C ASN A 297 9.80 -5.57 -0.32
N HIS A 298 10.31 -5.04 0.80
CA HIS A 298 9.50 -4.65 1.94
C HIS A 298 8.65 -3.41 1.63
N THR A 299 9.21 -2.38 1.02
CA THR A 299 8.41 -1.22 0.57
C THR A 299 7.39 -1.59 -0.50
N ARG A 300 7.70 -2.57 -1.35
CA ARG A 300 6.74 -3.10 -2.34
C ARG A 300 5.57 -3.84 -1.69
N LEU A 301 5.77 -4.50 -0.56
CA LEU A 301 4.68 -5.11 0.20
C LEU A 301 3.66 -4.05 0.62
N ASP A 302 4.11 -2.95 1.18
CA ASP A 302 3.24 -1.85 1.57
C ASP A 302 2.55 -1.20 0.37
N THR A 303 3.29 -0.98 -0.72
CA THR A 303 2.70 -0.43 -1.96
C THR A 303 1.81 -1.42 -2.72
N ALA A 304 1.79 -2.70 -2.36
CA ALA A 304 0.81 -3.68 -2.79
C ALA A 304 -0.43 -3.70 -1.89
N MET A 305 -0.28 -3.39 -0.59
CA MET A 305 -1.38 -3.40 0.37
C MET A 305 -2.16 -2.09 0.42
N ALA A 306 -1.48 -0.94 0.31
CA ALA A 306 -2.12 0.37 0.36
C ALA A 306 -3.27 0.55 -0.66
N PRO A 307 -3.17 0.11 -1.93
CA PRO A 307 -4.28 0.19 -2.87
C PRO A 307 -5.52 -0.60 -2.41
N ALA A 308 -5.38 -1.75 -1.75
CA ALA A 308 -6.51 -2.47 -1.19
C ALA A 308 -7.24 -1.66 -0.09
N GLY A 309 -6.49 -0.93 0.74
CA GLY A 309 -7.05 0.00 1.73
C GLY A 309 -7.81 1.17 1.10
N LEU A 310 -7.25 1.79 0.04
CA LEU A 310 -7.93 2.85 -0.71
C LEU A 310 -9.21 2.34 -1.37
N MET A 311 -9.17 1.16 -1.99
CA MET A 311 -10.33 0.50 -2.59
C MET A 311 -11.41 0.22 -1.54
N ARG A 312 -11.02 -0.28 -0.36
CA ARG A 312 -11.95 -0.55 0.74
C ARG A 312 -12.66 0.71 1.19
N ALA A 313 -11.92 1.77 1.46
CA ALA A 313 -12.49 3.05 1.88
C ALA A 313 -13.48 3.59 0.83
N ALA A 314 -13.10 3.57 -0.45
CA ALA A 314 -13.97 4.03 -1.53
C ALA A 314 -15.23 3.20 -1.65
N LEU A 315 -15.12 1.87 -1.65
CA LEU A 315 -16.23 0.93 -1.74
C LEU A 315 -17.18 1.04 -0.53
N ASP A 316 -16.62 1.21 0.67
CA ASP A 316 -17.39 1.33 1.90
C ASP A 316 -18.22 2.62 1.92
N HIS A 317 -17.64 3.75 1.52
CA HIS A 317 -18.38 5.01 1.38
C HIS A 317 -19.45 4.93 0.29
N ALA A 318 -19.13 4.36 -0.87
CA ALA A 318 -20.10 4.16 -1.96
C ALA A 318 -21.26 3.23 -1.55
N THR A 319 -20.95 2.13 -0.85
CA THR A 319 -21.96 1.18 -0.37
C THR A 319 -22.84 1.81 0.72
N HIS A 320 -22.24 2.54 1.67
CA HIS A 320 -23.00 3.29 2.67
C HIS A 320 -23.95 4.28 2.02
N TRP A 321 -23.47 5.07 1.06
CA TRP A 321 -24.30 5.99 0.30
C TRP A 321 -25.44 5.27 -0.42
N ALA A 322 -25.15 4.19 -1.14
CA ALA A 322 -26.14 3.44 -1.89
C ALA A 322 -27.23 2.79 -1.01
N ARG A 323 -26.94 2.45 0.24
CA ARG A 323 -27.90 1.92 1.21
C ARG A 323 -28.88 2.97 1.74
N HIS A 324 -28.43 4.22 1.89
CA HIS A 324 -29.18 5.28 2.55
C HIS A 324 -29.75 6.30 1.57
N ARG A 325 -29.39 6.23 0.30
CA ARG A 325 -29.88 7.14 -0.75
C ARG A 325 -30.92 6.46 -1.61
N THR A 326 -32.02 7.15 -1.85
CA THR A 326 -33.14 6.68 -2.68
C THR A 326 -33.20 7.49 -3.98
N ALA A 327 -33.38 6.81 -5.11
CA ALA A 327 -33.69 7.41 -6.40
C ALA A 327 -34.67 6.49 -7.16
N PHE A 328 -35.54 7.07 -7.99
CA PHE A 328 -36.53 6.30 -8.73
C PHE A 328 -37.37 5.37 -7.82
N GLN A 329 -37.72 5.87 -6.62
CA GLN A 329 -38.58 5.19 -5.62
C GLN A 329 -37.97 3.91 -5.01
N LYS A 330 -36.65 3.72 -5.13
CA LYS A 330 -35.90 2.59 -4.56
C LYS A 330 -34.56 3.05 -3.98
N SER A 331 -34.08 2.39 -2.95
CA SER A 331 -32.72 2.56 -2.49
C SER A 331 -31.74 2.25 -3.64
N LEU A 332 -30.66 3.01 -3.76
CA LEU A 332 -29.68 2.78 -4.83
C LEU A 332 -29.13 1.35 -4.79
N ILE A 333 -28.89 0.82 -3.59
CA ILE A 333 -28.39 -0.56 -3.39
C ILE A 333 -29.37 -1.61 -3.95
N ASP A 334 -30.67 -1.30 -4.10
CA ASP A 334 -31.67 -2.21 -4.63
C ASP A 334 -31.84 -2.13 -6.15
N GLN A 335 -31.16 -1.17 -6.80
CA GLN A 335 -31.13 -1.07 -8.25
C GLN A 335 -30.24 -2.19 -8.83
N PRO A 336 -30.72 -2.99 -9.80
CA PRO A 336 -29.94 -4.12 -10.33
C PRO A 336 -28.58 -3.72 -10.92
N LEU A 337 -28.54 -2.60 -11.65
CA LEU A 337 -27.32 -2.11 -12.26
C LEU A 337 -26.30 -1.65 -11.19
N MET A 338 -26.77 -0.94 -10.16
CA MET A 338 -25.95 -0.53 -9.03
C MET A 338 -25.35 -1.74 -8.29
N ARG A 339 -26.14 -2.78 -8.05
CA ARG A 339 -25.64 -4.04 -7.47
C ARG A 339 -24.56 -4.69 -8.34
N SER A 340 -24.73 -4.65 -9.66
CA SER A 340 -23.75 -5.21 -10.59
C SER A 340 -22.42 -4.46 -10.50
N VAL A 341 -22.47 -3.13 -10.48
CA VAL A 341 -21.25 -2.29 -10.31
C VAL A 341 -20.58 -2.58 -8.98
N LEU A 342 -21.31 -2.43 -7.85
CA LEU A 342 -20.73 -2.62 -6.51
C LEU A 342 -20.16 -4.03 -6.31
N ALA A 343 -20.82 -5.06 -6.85
CA ALA A 343 -20.32 -6.44 -6.78
C ALA A 343 -19.03 -6.62 -7.58
N ASP A 344 -18.91 -5.97 -8.74
CA ASP A 344 -17.71 -6.04 -9.56
C ASP A 344 -16.52 -5.33 -8.89
N LEU A 345 -16.77 -4.16 -8.28
CA LEU A 345 -15.78 -3.44 -7.47
C LEU A 345 -15.34 -4.26 -6.24
N ALA A 346 -16.29 -4.91 -5.55
CA ALA A 346 -15.99 -5.75 -4.40
C ALA A 346 -15.07 -6.93 -4.73
N LEU A 347 -15.21 -7.54 -5.91
CA LEU A 347 -14.33 -8.63 -6.36
C LEU A 347 -12.89 -8.15 -6.62
N ASP A 348 -12.71 -7.00 -7.22
CA ASP A 348 -11.38 -6.45 -7.46
C ASP A 348 -10.71 -6.02 -6.15
N TRP A 349 -11.46 -5.43 -5.22
CA TRP A 349 -10.98 -5.11 -3.88
C TRP A 349 -10.57 -6.36 -3.11
N GLU A 350 -11.46 -7.35 -2.98
CA GLU A 350 -11.19 -8.54 -2.17
C GLU A 350 -10.05 -9.39 -2.78
N GLY A 351 -9.97 -9.48 -4.11
CA GLY A 351 -8.85 -10.12 -4.80
C GLY A 351 -7.51 -9.44 -4.51
N THR A 352 -7.47 -8.10 -4.50
CA THR A 352 -6.26 -7.32 -4.18
C THR A 352 -5.84 -7.53 -2.72
N LEU A 353 -6.78 -7.49 -1.78
CA LEU A 353 -6.55 -7.73 -0.36
C LEU A 353 -6.03 -9.15 -0.10
N ALA A 354 -6.71 -10.16 -0.65
CA ALA A 354 -6.37 -11.56 -0.48
C ALA A 354 -4.97 -11.88 -0.99
N LEU A 355 -4.64 -11.41 -2.20
CA LEU A 355 -3.31 -11.60 -2.78
C LEU A 355 -2.23 -10.90 -1.95
N GLY A 356 -2.45 -9.65 -1.53
CA GLY A 356 -1.50 -8.90 -0.73
C GLY A 356 -1.18 -9.57 0.61
N LEU A 357 -2.19 -10.03 1.35
CA LEU A 357 -2.01 -10.73 2.63
C LEU A 357 -1.38 -12.12 2.44
N HIS A 358 -1.74 -12.84 1.37
CA HIS A 358 -1.09 -14.11 1.06
C HIS A 358 0.40 -13.95 0.76
N VAL A 359 0.78 -12.89 0.05
CA VAL A 359 2.18 -12.53 -0.17
C VAL A 359 2.86 -12.13 1.15
N ALA A 360 2.19 -11.33 2.00
CA ALA A 360 2.73 -10.93 3.31
C ALA A 360 3.08 -12.14 4.19
N ARG A 361 2.26 -13.19 4.18
CA ARG A 361 2.57 -14.46 4.86
C ARG A 361 3.89 -15.06 4.40
N ALA A 362 4.25 -14.94 3.14
CA ALA A 362 5.52 -15.46 2.62
C ALA A 362 6.74 -14.68 3.12
N PHE A 363 6.57 -13.41 3.51
CA PHE A 363 7.62 -12.64 4.20
C PHE A 363 7.87 -13.13 5.63
N ASP A 364 6.87 -13.71 6.29
CA ASP A 364 7.01 -14.37 7.60
C ASP A 364 7.65 -15.77 7.48
N GLY A 365 7.67 -16.34 6.27
CA GLY A 365 8.24 -17.66 6.02
C GLY A 365 9.78 -17.66 6.04
N HIS A 366 10.36 -18.80 6.42
CA HIS A 366 11.81 -18.94 6.60
C HIS A 366 12.47 -19.85 5.55
N THR A 367 11.67 -20.54 4.72
CA THR A 367 12.21 -21.45 3.69
C THR A 367 12.74 -20.66 2.48
N PRO A 368 13.64 -21.24 1.70
CA PRO A 368 14.04 -20.67 0.41
C PRO A 368 12.85 -20.43 -0.54
N GLN A 369 11.86 -21.33 -0.50
CA GLN A 369 10.64 -21.26 -1.30
C GLN A 369 9.79 -20.06 -0.91
N ASP A 370 9.58 -19.82 0.40
CA ASP A 370 8.84 -18.65 0.89
C ASP A 370 9.50 -17.35 0.41
N ARG A 371 10.82 -17.24 0.56
CA ARG A 371 11.56 -16.06 0.10
C ARG A 371 11.48 -15.85 -1.41
N ALA A 372 11.56 -16.93 -2.17
CA ALA A 372 11.46 -16.90 -3.64
C ALA A 372 10.05 -16.51 -4.09
N PHE A 373 9.01 -17.02 -3.42
CA PHE A 373 7.63 -16.61 -3.67
C PHE A 373 7.39 -15.17 -3.26
N ALA A 374 7.81 -14.75 -2.06
CA ALA A 374 7.68 -13.35 -1.59
C ALA A 374 8.28 -12.36 -2.59
N ARG A 375 9.48 -12.67 -3.13
CA ARG A 375 10.18 -11.85 -4.12
C ARG A 375 9.38 -11.64 -5.42
N LEU A 376 8.75 -12.69 -5.94
CA LEU A 376 7.97 -12.65 -7.18
C LEU A 376 6.53 -12.21 -6.93
N GLY A 377 5.90 -12.76 -5.90
CA GLY A 377 4.50 -12.51 -5.53
C GLY A 377 4.24 -11.04 -5.22
N VAL A 378 5.16 -10.37 -4.51
CA VAL A 378 5.02 -8.94 -4.18
C VAL A 378 4.99 -8.06 -5.43
N ALA A 379 5.77 -8.41 -6.45
CA ALA A 379 5.78 -7.68 -7.71
C ALA A 379 4.46 -7.86 -8.49
N LEU A 380 3.93 -9.09 -8.51
CA LEU A 380 2.62 -9.41 -9.12
C LEU A 380 1.48 -8.68 -8.42
N ALA A 381 1.43 -8.75 -7.08
CA ALA A 381 0.42 -8.07 -6.26
C ALA A 381 0.46 -6.55 -6.46
N LYS A 382 1.66 -5.96 -6.38
CA LYS A 382 1.86 -4.53 -6.61
C LYS A 382 1.39 -4.10 -7.99
N PHE A 383 1.72 -4.87 -9.05
CA PHE A 383 1.32 -4.51 -10.41
C PHE A 383 -0.20 -4.51 -10.55
N LEU A 384 -0.87 -5.61 -10.22
CA LEU A 384 -2.30 -5.77 -10.47
C LEU A 384 -3.14 -4.81 -9.62
N GLY A 385 -2.95 -4.81 -8.30
CA GLY A 385 -3.73 -3.99 -7.37
C GLY A 385 -3.66 -2.50 -7.70
N ASN A 386 -2.46 -2.00 -8.06
CA ASN A 386 -2.30 -0.60 -8.44
C ASN A 386 -2.86 -0.24 -9.82
N LYS A 387 -3.09 -1.22 -10.71
CA LYS A 387 -3.78 -0.98 -11.98
C LYS A 387 -5.29 -0.95 -11.82
N LEU A 388 -5.83 -1.68 -10.86
CA LEU A 388 -7.26 -1.72 -10.57
C LEU A 388 -7.73 -0.55 -9.71
N CYS A 389 -6.91 -0.10 -8.75
CA CYS A 389 -7.29 0.87 -7.74
C CYS A 389 -7.85 2.21 -8.28
N PRO A 390 -7.22 2.91 -9.25
CA PRO A 390 -7.74 4.18 -9.74
C PRO A 390 -9.13 4.06 -10.37
N GLY A 391 -9.37 3.01 -11.15
CA GLY A 391 -10.66 2.74 -11.78
C GLY A 391 -11.75 2.44 -10.75
N LEU A 392 -11.45 1.64 -9.73
CA LEU A 392 -12.37 1.32 -8.66
C LEU A 392 -12.78 2.56 -7.87
N VAL A 393 -11.81 3.40 -7.48
CA VAL A 393 -12.09 4.64 -6.73
C VAL A 393 -12.93 5.60 -7.58
N TYR A 394 -12.64 5.70 -8.88
CA TYR A 394 -13.42 6.51 -9.83
C TYR A 394 -14.89 6.03 -9.90
N GLU A 395 -15.14 4.74 -10.09
CA GLU A 395 -16.49 4.17 -10.11
C GLU A 395 -17.23 4.41 -8.78
N ALA A 396 -16.52 4.30 -7.64
CA ALA A 396 -17.09 4.60 -6.33
C ALA A 396 -17.52 6.08 -6.20
N MET A 397 -16.78 7.02 -6.81
CA MET A 397 -17.17 8.43 -6.88
C MET A 397 -18.47 8.59 -7.67
N GLU A 398 -18.63 7.89 -8.80
CA GLU A 398 -19.85 7.93 -9.61
C GLU A 398 -21.08 7.38 -8.82
N VAL A 399 -20.90 6.33 -8.03
CA VAL A 399 -21.96 5.81 -7.14
C VAL A 399 -22.51 6.88 -6.20
N MET A 400 -21.64 7.77 -5.70
CA MET A 400 -22.04 8.86 -4.79
C MET A 400 -22.55 10.11 -5.53
N GLY A 401 -22.45 10.16 -6.86
CA GLY A 401 -22.83 11.31 -7.65
C GLY A 401 -21.99 12.56 -7.28
N GLY A 402 -22.61 13.73 -7.25
CA GLY A 402 -21.91 14.99 -6.92
C GLY A 402 -21.16 14.95 -5.58
N MET A 403 -21.65 14.20 -4.60
CA MET A 403 -20.97 14.04 -3.30
C MET A 403 -19.69 13.21 -3.38
N GLY A 404 -19.52 12.39 -4.41
CA GLY A 404 -18.25 11.72 -4.68
C GLY A 404 -17.15 12.65 -5.19
N TYR A 405 -17.50 13.86 -5.65
CA TYR A 405 -16.57 14.81 -6.28
C TYR A 405 -16.17 16.00 -5.39
N VAL A 406 -16.87 16.21 -4.28
CA VAL A 406 -16.60 17.33 -3.37
C VAL A 406 -15.76 16.91 -2.17
N GLU A 407 -14.94 17.85 -1.67
CA GLU A 407 -13.98 17.61 -0.56
C GLU A 407 -14.65 17.37 0.81
N ASP A 408 -15.98 17.40 0.89
CA ASP A 408 -16.74 17.05 2.10
C ASP A 408 -16.72 15.54 2.36
N THR A 409 -16.38 14.75 1.34
CA THR A 409 -16.19 13.30 1.42
C THR A 409 -14.73 12.92 1.20
N PRO A 410 -14.28 11.70 1.58
CA PRO A 410 -12.90 11.28 1.35
C PRO A 410 -12.61 10.86 -0.10
N LEU A 411 -13.63 10.70 -0.97
CA LEU A 411 -13.44 10.15 -2.31
C LEU A 411 -12.44 10.96 -3.18
N PRO A 412 -12.49 12.30 -3.22
CA PRO A 412 -11.50 13.08 -3.98
C PRO A 412 -10.07 12.84 -3.51
N MET A 413 -9.85 12.70 -2.21
CA MET A 413 -8.53 12.36 -1.66
C MET A 413 -8.10 10.96 -2.10
N LEU A 414 -8.97 9.96 -1.97
CA LEU A 414 -8.69 8.57 -2.37
C LEU A 414 -8.35 8.49 -3.87
N TYR A 415 -9.05 9.23 -4.71
CA TYR A 415 -8.79 9.29 -6.15
C TYR A 415 -7.42 9.92 -6.46
N ARG A 416 -7.07 11.02 -5.79
CA ARG A 416 -5.76 11.66 -5.97
C ARG A 416 -4.61 10.78 -5.47
N GLU A 417 -4.83 9.95 -4.47
CA GLU A 417 -3.84 9.02 -3.92
C GLU A 417 -3.65 7.77 -4.80
N ALA A 418 -4.74 7.25 -5.37
CA ALA A 418 -4.78 5.97 -6.07
C ALA A 418 -3.67 5.73 -7.11
N PRO A 419 -3.23 6.69 -7.96
CA PRO A 419 -2.18 6.45 -8.93
C PRO A 419 -0.76 6.37 -8.34
N LEU A 420 -0.52 6.86 -7.12
CA LEU A 420 0.83 7.05 -6.58
C LEU A 420 1.59 5.72 -6.43
N ASN A 421 0.95 4.71 -5.85
CA ASN A 421 1.57 3.40 -5.60
C ASN A 421 1.94 2.64 -6.90
N SER A 422 1.38 3.05 -8.04
CA SER A 422 1.76 2.57 -9.37
C SER A 422 3.04 3.23 -9.92
N ILE A 423 3.50 4.33 -9.30
CA ILE A 423 4.61 5.16 -9.78
C ILE A 423 5.88 4.87 -9.00
N TRP A 424 5.86 5.02 -7.68
CA TRP A 424 7.02 4.82 -6.83
C TRP A 424 7.33 3.33 -6.59
N GLU A 425 8.53 3.00 -6.05
CA GLU A 425 9.01 1.63 -5.79
C GLU A 425 9.00 0.71 -7.02
N GLY A 426 9.17 1.32 -8.19
CA GLY A 426 9.10 0.71 -9.51
C GLY A 426 7.75 0.96 -10.17
N SER A 427 7.76 1.69 -11.30
CA SER A 427 6.59 1.90 -12.12
C SER A 427 6.10 0.59 -12.77
N GLY A 428 4.87 0.57 -13.27
CA GLY A 428 4.27 -0.65 -13.83
C GLY A 428 5.15 -1.36 -14.87
N ASN A 429 5.81 -0.64 -15.78
CA ASN A 429 6.73 -1.25 -16.74
C ASN A 429 7.99 -1.82 -16.06
N VAL A 430 8.57 -1.07 -15.11
CA VAL A 430 9.74 -1.53 -14.35
C VAL A 430 9.42 -2.82 -13.58
N ILE A 431 8.24 -2.91 -12.98
CA ILE A 431 7.78 -4.11 -12.27
C ILE A 431 7.62 -5.30 -13.24
N CYS A 432 7.00 -5.09 -14.42
CA CYS A 432 6.88 -6.17 -15.41
C CYS A 432 8.25 -6.69 -15.88
N LEU A 433 9.19 -5.80 -16.15
CA LEU A 433 10.55 -6.19 -16.54
C LEU A 433 11.30 -6.88 -15.39
N ASP A 434 11.07 -6.45 -14.15
CA ASP A 434 11.64 -7.11 -12.96
C ASP A 434 11.09 -8.54 -12.78
N ILE A 435 9.79 -8.76 -13.00
CA ILE A 435 9.17 -10.09 -13.00
C ILE A 435 9.81 -11.00 -14.06
N LEU A 436 9.92 -10.53 -15.30
CA LEU A 436 10.55 -11.32 -16.37
C LEU A 436 12.02 -11.64 -16.05
N ARG A 437 12.75 -10.67 -15.49
CA ARG A 437 14.14 -10.87 -15.07
C ARG A 437 14.25 -11.89 -13.94
N THR A 438 13.36 -11.82 -12.94
CA THR A 438 13.32 -12.77 -11.82
C THR A 438 13.06 -14.18 -12.32
N LEU A 439 12.04 -14.38 -13.16
CA LEU A 439 11.72 -15.69 -13.74
C LEU A 439 12.85 -16.27 -14.60
N ARG A 440 13.67 -15.42 -15.25
CA ARG A 440 14.85 -15.87 -16.02
C ARG A 440 16.03 -16.27 -15.14
N ARG A 441 16.24 -15.59 -14.00
CA ARG A 441 17.48 -15.69 -13.20
C ARG A 441 17.34 -16.47 -11.91
N GLU A 442 16.11 -16.63 -11.43
CA GLU A 442 15.79 -17.25 -10.14
C GLU A 442 14.80 -18.40 -10.36
N PRO A 443 15.24 -19.61 -10.80
CA PRO A 443 14.35 -20.74 -11.11
C PRO A 443 13.40 -21.08 -9.96
N LEU A 444 13.88 -21.02 -8.72
CA LEU A 444 13.09 -21.30 -7.52
C LEU A 444 11.86 -20.38 -7.40
N ALA A 445 11.93 -19.14 -7.89
CA ALA A 445 10.77 -18.23 -7.88
C ALA A 445 9.67 -18.70 -8.85
N GLY A 446 10.05 -19.20 -10.01
CA GLY A 446 9.12 -19.82 -10.97
C GLY A 446 8.51 -21.11 -10.44
N GLU A 447 9.30 -21.96 -9.78
CA GLU A 447 8.85 -23.20 -9.14
C GLU A 447 7.86 -22.90 -8.00
N ALA A 448 8.18 -21.95 -7.13
CA ALA A 448 7.31 -21.54 -6.03
C ALA A 448 5.97 -21.00 -6.55
N LEU A 449 5.98 -20.14 -7.58
CA LEU A 449 4.76 -19.66 -8.22
C LEU A 449 3.96 -20.79 -8.86
N SER A 450 4.61 -21.73 -9.54
CA SER A 450 3.96 -22.89 -10.15
C SER A 450 3.30 -23.79 -9.10
N ALA A 451 3.93 -23.96 -7.94
CA ALA A 451 3.36 -24.69 -6.81
C ALA A 451 2.10 -23.99 -6.27
N GLU A 452 2.12 -22.65 -6.13
CA GLU A 452 0.96 -21.85 -5.71
C GLU A 452 -0.23 -22.00 -6.69
N LEU A 453 0.01 -21.91 -7.99
CA LEU A 453 -1.03 -22.10 -9.01
C LEU A 453 -1.53 -23.55 -9.06
N GLY A 454 -0.63 -24.52 -8.91
CA GLY A 454 -0.96 -25.95 -8.91
C GLY A 454 -1.74 -26.39 -7.66
N SER A 455 -1.66 -25.65 -6.56
CA SER A 455 -2.31 -26.03 -5.29
C SER A 455 -3.84 -26.10 -5.35
N VAL A 456 -4.46 -25.49 -6.35
CA VAL A 456 -5.92 -25.47 -6.59
C VAL A 456 -6.34 -26.25 -7.85
N SER A 457 -5.44 -27.02 -8.43
CA SER A 457 -5.72 -27.81 -9.63
C SER A 457 -6.89 -28.77 -9.36
N GLY A 458 -7.85 -28.80 -10.29
CA GLY A 458 -9.06 -29.61 -10.19
C GLY A 458 -10.17 -29.05 -9.32
N GLN A 459 -9.96 -27.94 -8.60
CA GLN A 459 -11.01 -27.32 -7.78
C GLN A 459 -12.03 -26.53 -8.61
N ASP A 460 -11.61 -25.88 -9.70
CA ASP A 460 -12.49 -25.19 -10.64
C ASP A 460 -12.01 -25.36 -12.08
N ARG A 461 -12.85 -25.98 -12.93
CA ARG A 461 -12.51 -26.25 -14.34
C ARG A 461 -12.22 -24.98 -15.15
N ARG A 462 -12.80 -23.84 -14.78
CA ARG A 462 -12.59 -22.57 -15.48
C ARG A 462 -11.21 -22.03 -15.16
N PHE A 463 -10.79 -22.15 -13.90
CA PHE A 463 -9.41 -21.83 -13.48
C PHE A 463 -8.40 -22.72 -14.22
N ASP A 464 -8.60 -24.04 -14.24
CA ASP A 464 -7.72 -24.97 -14.94
C ASP A 464 -7.62 -24.66 -16.45
N SER A 465 -8.77 -24.31 -17.06
CA SER A 465 -8.81 -23.91 -18.47
C SER A 465 -8.08 -22.59 -18.73
N ALA A 466 -8.21 -21.61 -17.85
CA ALA A 466 -7.53 -20.32 -17.95
C ALA A 466 -6.00 -20.47 -17.74
N LEU A 467 -5.59 -21.28 -16.77
CA LEU A 467 -4.17 -21.58 -16.55
C LEU A 467 -3.56 -22.29 -17.78
N LYS A 468 -4.26 -23.28 -18.34
CA LYS A 468 -3.83 -23.95 -19.57
C LYS A 468 -3.74 -22.99 -20.75
N ALA A 469 -4.71 -22.08 -20.90
CA ALA A 469 -4.71 -21.07 -21.95
C ALA A 469 -3.53 -20.10 -21.79
N HIS A 470 -3.21 -19.68 -20.56
CA HIS A 470 -2.03 -18.87 -20.27
C HIS A 470 -0.73 -19.58 -20.70
N MET A 471 -0.57 -20.85 -20.31
CA MET A 471 0.62 -21.64 -20.68
C MET A 471 0.73 -21.86 -22.19
N GLN A 472 -0.40 -22.02 -22.91
CA GLN A 472 -0.42 -22.14 -24.37
C GLN A 472 -0.08 -20.83 -25.07
N THR A 473 -0.56 -19.70 -24.53
CA THR A 473 -0.27 -18.35 -25.07
C THR A 473 1.20 -17.98 -24.84
N PHE A 474 1.75 -18.39 -23.71
CA PHE A 474 3.12 -18.11 -23.31
C PHE A 474 3.89 -19.41 -23.00
N PRO A 475 4.22 -20.23 -24.02
CA PRO A 475 4.97 -21.50 -23.83
C PRO A 475 6.41 -21.25 -23.37
N LYS A 476 6.88 -20.03 -23.46
CA LYS A 476 8.14 -19.51 -22.92
C LYS A 476 7.93 -18.08 -22.42
N LEU A 477 8.87 -17.53 -21.66
CA LEU A 477 8.82 -16.14 -21.23
C LEU A 477 8.72 -15.22 -22.46
N PRO A 478 7.77 -14.25 -22.44
CA PRO A 478 7.52 -13.38 -23.58
C PRO A 478 8.64 -12.34 -23.76
N GLU A 479 8.62 -11.70 -24.92
CA GLU A 479 9.37 -10.49 -25.18
C GLU A 479 8.81 -9.30 -24.37
N GLU A 480 9.63 -8.27 -24.18
CA GLU A 480 9.27 -7.09 -23.34
C GLU A 480 7.97 -6.41 -23.77
N ALA A 481 7.66 -6.35 -25.06
CA ALA A 481 6.43 -5.77 -25.59
C ALA A 481 5.16 -6.46 -25.08
N GLN A 482 5.23 -7.72 -24.72
CA GLN A 482 4.11 -8.54 -24.22
C GLN A 482 4.12 -8.63 -22.67
N ALA A 483 5.12 -8.07 -22.00
CA ALA A 483 5.33 -8.24 -20.57
C ALA A 483 4.11 -7.87 -19.72
N ARG A 484 3.40 -6.78 -20.04
CA ARG A 484 2.22 -6.34 -19.29
C ARG A 484 1.06 -7.32 -19.39
N TRP A 485 0.81 -7.85 -20.57
CA TRP A 485 -0.24 -8.87 -20.77
C TRP A 485 0.08 -10.17 -20.02
N TYR A 486 1.33 -10.63 -20.13
CA TYR A 486 1.80 -11.80 -19.39
C TYR A 486 1.62 -11.61 -17.88
N VAL A 487 2.08 -10.49 -17.33
CA VAL A 487 2.05 -10.20 -15.90
C VAL A 487 0.61 -10.03 -15.39
N GLU A 488 -0.26 -9.35 -16.14
CA GLU A 488 -1.68 -9.18 -15.78
C GLU A 488 -2.38 -10.54 -15.72
N SER A 489 -2.23 -11.36 -16.74
CA SER A 489 -2.82 -12.71 -16.79
C SER A 489 -2.30 -13.58 -15.63
N LEU A 490 -1.00 -13.56 -15.38
CA LEU A 490 -0.38 -14.34 -14.30
C LEU A 490 -0.81 -13.88 -12.91
N ALA A 491 -0.87 -12.56 -12.68
CA ALA A 491 -1.32 -12.00 -11.41
C ALA A 491 -2.81 -12.28 -11.15
N THR A 492 -3.65 -12.24 -12.21
CA THR A 492 -5.08 -12.59 -12.11
C THR A 492 -5.27 -14.08 -11.76
N LEU A 493 -4.49 -14.97 -12.37
CA LEU A 493 -4.49 -16.40 -12.04
C LEU A 493 -4.05 -16.64 -10.60
N LEU A 494 -2.97 -15.97 -10.16
CA LEU A 494 -2.50 -16.09 -8.77
C LEU A 494 -3.57 -15.59 -7.78
N THR A 495 -4.21 -14.45 -8.07
CA THR A 495 -5.32 -13.94 -7.25
C THR A 495 -6.46 -14.95 -7.16
N ALA A 496 -6.86 -15.53 -8.28
CA ALA A 496 -7.91 -16.55 -8.30
C ALA A 496 -7.53 -17.80 -7.48
N SER A 497 -6.25 -18.24 -7.55
CA SER A 497 -5.78 -19.39 -6.76
C SER A 497 -5.83 -19.12 -5.25
N VAL A 498 -5.52 -17.88 -4.83
CA VAL A 498 -5.62 -17.47 -3.41
C VAL A 498 -7.08 -17.42 -2.96
N LEU A 499 -7.97 -16.85 -3.77
CA LEU A 499 -9.40 -16.79 -3.46
C LEU A 499 -10.04 -18.19 -3.40
N LEU A 500 -9.70 -19.10 -4.31
CA LEU A 500 -10.18 -20.49 -4.29
C LEU A 500 -9.81 -21.23 -3.00
N ARG A 501 -8.68 -20.89 -2.39
CA ARG A 501 -8.22 -21.50 -1.14
C ARG A 501 -8.83 -20.91 0.13
N HIS A 502 -9.08 -19.60 0.13
CA HIS A 502 -9.30 -18.88 1.39
C HIS A 502 -10.57 -18.03 1.42
N ALA A 503 -11.13 -17.66 0.27
CA ALA A 503 -12.36 -16.87 0.22
C ALA A 503 -13.61 -17.73 0.32
N PRO A 504 -14.77 -17.14 0.67
CA PRO A 504 -16.05 -17.83 0.53
C PRO A 504 -16.28 -18.30 -0.93
N ASP A 505 -16.87 -19.49 -1.11
CA ASP A 505 -17.12 -20.12 -2.43
C ASP A 505 -17.79 -19.16 -3.43
N ALA A 506 -18.71 -18.31 -2.97
CA ALA A 506 -19.41 -17.36 -3.82
C ALA A 506 -18.49 -16.27 -4.38
N VAL A 507 -17.53 -15.79 -3.59
CA VAL A 507 -16.52 -14.79 -3.99
C VAL A 507 -15.54 -15.43 -4.97
N ALA A 508 -14.95 -16.57 -4.60
CA ALA A 508 -14.01 -17.28 -5.43
C ALA A 508 -14.61 -17.65 -6.81
N SER A 509 -15.81 -18.24 -6.81
CA SER A 509 -16.51 -18.59 -8.05
C SER A 509 -16.85 -17.36 -8.90
N ALA A 510 -17.33 -16.27 -8.28
CA ALA A 510 -17.64 -15.05 -9.00
C ALA A 510 -16.38 -14.42 -9.63
N TYR A 511 -15.25 -14.41 -8.91
CA TYR A 511 -13.98 -13.92 -9.43
C TYR A 511 -13.52 -14.76 -10.64
N VAL A 512 -13.49 -16.08 -10.51
CA VAL A 512 -13.09 -16.99 -11.60
C VAL A 512 -13.96 -16.80 -12.83
N VAL A 513 -15.29 -16.73 -12.65
CA VAL A 513 -16.23 -16.51 -13.78
C VAL A 513 -15.92 -15.20 -14.50
N THR A 514 -15.80 -14.12 -13.74
CA THR A 514 -15.76 -12.76 -14.31
C THR A 514 -14.37 -12.31 -14.75
N ARG A 515 -13.31 -12.88 -14.18
CA ARG A 515 -11.91 -12.48 -14.50
C ARG A 515 -11.19 -13.49 -15.39
N LEU A 516 -11.59 -14.78 -15.38
CA LEU A 516 -10.86 -15.83 -16.08
C LEU A 516 -11.64 -16.50 -17.20
N SER A 517 -12.98 -16.55 -17.15
CA SER A 517 -13.72 -17.41 -18.09
C SER A 517 -14.61 -16.69 -19.08
N ASP A 518 -15.36 -15.70 -18.64
CA ASP A 518 -16.32 -15.03 -19.51
C ASP A 518 -15.77 -13.71 -20.07
N PRO A 519 -16.02 -13.42 -21.36
CA PRO A 519 -15.76 -12.08 -21.87
C PRO A 519 -16.57 -11.05 -21.09
N ARG A 520 -15.90 -10.07 -20.50
CA ARG A 520 -16.54 -8.91 -19.86
C ARG A 520 -16.27 -7.64 -20.65
N GLY A 521 -17.10 -6.61 -20.45
CA GLY A 521 -16.81 -5.26 -20.89
C GLY A 521 -15.60 -4.67 -20.15
N ARG A 522 -15.15 -3.50 -20.59
CA ARG A 522 -13.98 -2.81 -20.00
C ARG A 522 -14.31 -1.96 -18.78
N VAL A 523 -15.60 -1.74 -18.51
CA VAL A 523 -16.06 -0.95 -17.38
C VAL A 523 -16.72 -1.84 -16.33
N ALA A 524 -16.78 -1.37 -15.09
CA ALA A 524 -17.40 -2.10 -14.00
C ALA A 524 -18.88 -2.40 -14.26
N GLY A 525 -19.34 -3.56 -13.83
CA GLY A 525 -20.74 -4.01 -14.03
C GLY A 525 -21.10 -4.45 -15.45
N ALA A 526 -20.18 -4.36 -16.42
CA ALA A 526 -20.44 -4.75 -17.81
C ALA A 526 -20.21 -6.25 -18.04
N ASP A 527 -20.87 -7.10 -17.27
CA ASP A 527 -20.89 -8.55 -17.42
C ASP A 527 -22.02 -9.00 -18.32
N ARG A 528 -21.79 -10.02 -19.14
CA ARG A 528 -22.82 -10.62 -19.99
C ARG A 528 -23.88 -11.40 -19.22
N ARG A 529 -23.58 -11.84 -18.01
CA ARG A 529 -24.51 -12.62 -17.19
C ARG A 529 -25.22 -11.72 -16.21
N ASP A 530 -26.56 -11.74 -16.28
CA ASP A 530 -27.40 -11.22 -15.21
C ASP A 530 -27.18 -12.06 -13.95
N ARG A 531 -26.43 -11.54 -13.00
CA ARG A 531 -26.14 -12.20 -11.71
C ARG A 531 -27.40 -12.41 -10.87
N SER A 532 -28.50 -11.71 -11.20
CA SER A 532 -29.81 -11.95 -10.60
C SER A 532 -30.41 -13.28 -11.07
N ARG A 533 -30.00 -13.80 -12.23
CA ARG A 533 -30.44 -15.03 -12.85
C ARG A 533 -29.51 -16.24 -12.66
N ALA A 534 -28.42 -16.15 -11.93
CA ALA A 534 -27.56 -17.30 -11.61
C ALA A 534 -28.28 -18.42 -10.82
N ARG A 535 -29.61 -18.32 -10.70
CA ARG A 535 -30.52 -19.35 -10.15
C ARG A 535 -31.13 -20.32 -11.16
N ALA A 536 -30.88 -20.16 -12.45
CA ALA A 536 -31.56 -20.99 -13.45
C ALA A 536 -30.57 -21.47 -14.54
N GLY A 537 -29.64 -22.37 -14.19
CA GLY A 537 -29.05 -23.31 -15.14
C GLY A 537 -29.89 -24.59 -15.15
N PRO A 538 -30.15 -25.24 -16.30
CA PRO A 538 -30.77 -26.53 -16.31
C PRO A 538 -29.84 -27.58 -15.68
N ALA A 539 -30.34 -28.31 -14.71
CA ALA A 539 -29.72 -29.42 -13.99
C ALA A 539 -28.71 -29.05 -12.87
N GLY A 540 -29.27 -28.77 -11.72
CA GLY A 540 -28.58 -28.76 -10.45
C GLY A 540 -29.47 -28.23 -9.35
N ARG A 541 -30.36 -29.07 -8.81
CA ARG A 541 -31.13 -28.73 -7.60
C ARG A 541 -30.11 -28.39 -6.51
N LEU A 542 -30.03 -27.10 -6.15
CA LEU A 542 -29.29 -26.67 -4.98
C LEU A 542 -29.87 -27.34 -3.74
N THR A 543 -29.06 -28.08 -3.02
CA THR A 543 -29.44 -28.59 -1.70
C THR A 543 -29.73 -27.40 -0.75
N PRO A 544 -30.52 -27.56 0.30
CA PRO A 544 -30.82 -26.50 1.26
C PRO A 544 -29.58 -25.83 1.87
N ARG A 545 -28.45 -26.55 1.96
CA ARG A 545 -27.19 -26.03 2.44
C ARG A 545 -26.54 -24.99 1.49
N SER A 546 -26.68 -25.15 0.18
CA SER A 546 -26.13 -24.21 -0.80
C SER A 546 -26.95 -22.92 -0.89
N ALA A 547 -28.26 -22.99 -0.68
CA ALA A 547 -29.12 -21.81 -0.62
C ALA A 547 -28.87 -20.96 0.63
N GLN A 548 -28.58 -21.60 1.77
CA GLN A 548 -28.25 -20.92 3.01
C GLN A 548 -26.88 -20.24 2.94
N ARG A 549 -25.86 -20.87 2.31
CA ARG A 549 -24.54 -20.27 2.07
C ARG A 549 -24.61 -19.07 1.11
N ALA A 550 -25.42 -19.14 0.06
CA ALA A 550 -25.63 -18.01 -0.85
C ALA A 550 -26.34 -16.81 -0.17
N ALA A 551 -27.23 -17.06 0.79
CA ALA A 551 -27.87 -16.02 1.58
C ALA A 551 -26.92 -15.35 2.58
N THR A 552 -25.99 -16.12 3.18
CA THR A 552 -24.98 -15.62 4.10
C THR A 552 -23.94 -14.76 3.36
N CYS A 553 -23.53 -15.16 2.15
CA CYS A 553 -22.61 -14.38 1.32
C CYS A 553 -23.21 -13.02 0.89
N ARG A 554 -24.54 -12.97 0.66
CA ARG A 554 -25.24 -11.69 0.40
C ARG A 554 -25.19 -10.70 1.57
N LYS A 555 -25.10 -11.20 2.81
CA LYS A 555 -24.94 -10.36 4.01
C LYS A 555 -23.51 -9.87 4.21
N ASN A 556 -22.51 -10.59 3.66
CA ASN A 556 -21.11 -10.30 3.91
C ASN A 556 -20.45 -9.45 2.79
N ILE A 557 -21.06 -9.34 1.62
CA ILE A 557 -20.57 -8.48 0.53
C ILE A 557 -21.21 -7.08 0.58
N PHE A 558 -22.38 -6.96 1.23
CA PHE A 558 -23.10 -5.70 1.35
C PHE A 558 -23.38 -5.34 2.81
#